data_bc1743fabed130a44dc80f8922cd94ed
#
_entry.id   bc1743fabed130a44dc80f8922cd94ed
#
_cell.length_a   1.000
_cell.length_b   1.000
_cell.length_c   1.000
_cell.angle_alpha   90.00
_cell.angle_beta   90.00
_cell.angle_gamma   90.00
#
_symmetry.space_group_name_H-M   'P 1'
#
loop_
_entity.id
_entity.type
_entity.pdbx_description
1 polymer ?
#
loop_
_entity_poly.entity_id
_entity_poly.type
_entity_poly.pdbx_seq_one_letter_code
_entity_poly.pdbx_strand_id
1 'polypeptide(L)'
;MKMKAFHILFSLFAAFIPMLDANAQSSAERLLAKADSARLEYDFPAAADLCQKAVEQDSTIAPKAEDLTIMIQNGLRMMNFCSEPVVVAKQTFPLKDFFLFYPLRNNSWRKTPNQLDSLGNGDLSRAVYIPEGTRDIFYSAEDEDGIRNIYRTELTDSLWSAPMLINEQLTSSSDEIYPMLSPDGKSLYFASKGLYGMGGYDLYVSNWNDDTKDWDVPVNMGFPYSSPYDDFLFINTEDGKYSIFASNRDCAKDSVCIYVLEYDGMPVRMAISKVPELKSLAALVPAKDPSRIDNGSAVEDHDQNSDDTRRYIDKIKEVRSLRDSLSRFNNELDELRNKYSSASDEEKAKLSETIQEKELILPSLNKTLQTSVKELQDIEMEFLTNGIVIDASKLQAKADKEVVGASSGYTFSRNSYGPEPKLDMRKPKAKFDYSFKILPEGRFAENNELPGGLIYQIRLFTQSRKATVNDIKGLSPVFEKQSGGRYIYSVGVFRSYKDVLSNLNKVKRLGFRTAEITAWKDGASVSVANARKLEDQKLYTVVIFPDNGQSLSEAALTTIRENTNMDLVKSVENGSVVFKAGPFEVKEEAEKLLKALKALGSGNVSMVESN
;
A
#
# COMPACT_ATOMS: atom_id res chain seq x y z
N MET A 1 85.14 32.40 -11.19
CA MET A 1 83.90 31.64 -11.59
C MET A 1 82.83 31.82 -10.51
N LYS A 2 81.94 32.76 -10.72
CA LYS A 2 81.01 33.26 -9.69
C LYS A 2 79.63 32.60 -9.90
N MET A 3 79.16 31.81 -8.93
CA MET A 3 77.79 31.32 -8.84
C MET A 3 76.91 32.43 -8.28
N LYS A 4 75.83 32.78 -9.05
CA LYS A 4 74.76 33.68 -8.58
C LYS A 4 73.67 32.85 -7.97
N ALA A 5 73.40 33.07 -6.70
CA ALA A 5 72.22 32.54 -6.00
C ALA A 5 70.95 33.29 -6.43
N PHE A 6 69.91 32.56 -6.85
CA PHE A 6 68.61 33.08 -7.17
C PHE A 6 67.68 32.85 -5.98
N HIS A 7 67.25 33.92 -5.34
CA HIS A 7 66.29 33.88 -4.25
C HIS A 7 64.88 33.85 -4.89
N ILE A 8 64.17 32.76 -4.69
CA ILE A 8 62.74 32.66 -5.00
C ILE A 8 61.98 33.02 -3.73
N LEU A 9 61.27 34.13 -3.81
CA LEU A 9 60.34 34.62 -2.79
C LEU A 9 59.03 33.86 -2.94
N PHE A 10 58.71 32.95 -2.02
CA PHE A 10 57.44 32.26 -1.95
C PHE A 10 56.48 33.15 -1.17
N SER A 11 55.63 33.90 -1.88
CA SER A 11 54.49 34.61 -1.28
C SER A 11 53.39 33.60 -0.95
N LEU A 12 53.17 33.33 0.34
CA LEU A 12 52.00 32.64 0.88
C LEU A 12 50.76 33.52 0.61
N PHE A 13 49.98 33.18 -0.42
CA PHE A 13 48.62 33.64 -0.56
C PHE A 13 47.75 32.68 0.31
N ALA A 14 47.47 33.06 1.54
CA ALA A 14 46.46 32.43 2.35
C ALA A 14 45.11 32.72 1.70
N ALA A 15 44.62 31.77 0.91
CA ALA A 15 43.25 31.76 0.46
C ALA A 15 42.34 31.56 1.67
N PHE A 16 41.72 32.63 2.14
CA PHE A 16 40.62 32.60 3.07
C PHE A 16 39.44 31.98 2.31
N ILE A 17 39.30 30.68 2.43
CA ILE A 17 38.06 29.99 2.07
C ILE A 17 37.09 30.29 3.21
N PRO A 18 36.02 31.06 3.01
CA PRO A 18 34.97 31.13 4.00
C PRO A 18 34.41 29.71 4.14
N MET A 19 34.66 29.08 5.28
CA MET A 19 33.81 27.97 5.73
C MET A 19 32.40 28.54 5.77
N LEU A 20 31.61 28.30 4.72
CA LEU A 20 30.18 28.40 4.76
C LEU A 20 29.71 27.40 5.81
N ASP A 21 29.27 27.92 6.96
CA ASP A 21 28.49 27.20 7.93
C ASP A 21 27.27 26.61 7.21
N ALA A 22 27.36 25.34 6.89
CA ALA A 22 26.31 24.60 6.16
C ALA A 22 25.03 24.35 6.99
N ASN A 23 24.80 25.11 8.09
CA ASN A 23 23.69 24.91 9.00
C ASN A 23 23.02 26.18 9.55
N ALA A 24 23.18 27.32 8.95
CA ALA A 24 22.38 28.48 9.31
C ALA A 24 21.08 28.48 8.50
N GLN A 25 20.01 27.87 9.05
CA GLN A 25 18.66 27.96 8.51
C GLN A 25 18.28 29.43 8.26
N SER A 26 17.84 29.77 7.04
CA SER A 26 17.43 31.12 6.71
C SER A 26 16.27 31.60 7.62
N SER A 27 16.09 32.90 7.77
CA SER A 27 14.97 33.45 8.57
C SER A 27 13.62 32.98 8.01
N ALA A 28 13.49 32.86 6.70
CA ALA A 28 12.29 32.36 6.03
C ALA A 28 12.07 30.85 6.30
N GLU A 29 13.13 30.05 6.27
CA GLU A 29 13.02 28.62 6.65
C GLU A 29 12.60 28.41 8.10
N ARG A 30 13.02 29.28 9.01
CA ARG A 30 12.54 29.26 10.41
C ARG A 30 11.06 29.63 10.52
N LEU A 31 10.55 30.51 9.66
CA LEU A 31 9.12 30.81 9.60
C LEU A 31 8.32 29.64 9.07
N LEU A 32 8.80 28.91 8.06
CA LEU A 32 8.16 27.67 7.59
C LEU A 32 8.13 26.59 8.66
N ALA A 33 9.23 26.39 9.38
CA ALA A 33 9.28 25.43 10.49
C ALA A 33 8.28 25.80 11.61
N LYS A 34 8.11 27.09 11.90
CA LYS A 34 7.06 27.57 12.85
C LYS A 34 5.66 27.38 12.29
N ALA A 35 5.46 27.57 10.97
CA ALA A 35 4.19 27.32 10.32
C ALA A 35 3.79 25.85 10.42
N ASP A 36 4.72 24.94 10.17
CA ASP A 36 4.47 23.49 10.32
C ASP A 36 4.18 23.13 11.79
N SER A 37 4.93 23.70 12.75
CA SER A 37 4.62 23.51 14.17
C SER A 37 3.22 24.01 14.53
N ALA A 38 2.78 25.15 14.00
CA ALA A 38 1.44 25.68 14.23
C ALA A 38 0.36 24.77 13.59
N ARG A 39 0.62 24.22 12.39
CA ARG A 39 -0.24 23.22 11.74
C ARG A 39 -0.41 21.97 12.61
N LEU A 40 0.70 21.40 13.10
CA LEU A 40 0.67 20.25 14.02
C LEU A 40 -0.09 20.55 15.31
N GLU A 41 -0.10 21.79 15.74
CA GLU A 41 -0.91 22.28 16.88
C GLU A 41 -2.34 22.66 16.49
N TYR A 42 -2.82 22.30 15.30
CA TYR A 42 -4.16 22.63 14.77
C TYR A 42 -4.44 24.13 14.61
N ASP A 43 -3.41 24.99 14.74
CA ASP A 43 -3.55 26.44 14.54
C ASP A 43 -3.30 26.79 13.07
N PHE A 44 -4.22 26.34 12.20
CA PHE A 44 -4.13 26.58 10.77
C PHE A 44 -4.15 28.07 10.37
N PRO A 45 -4.92 28.94 11.06
CA PRO A 45 -4.84 30.38 10.78
C PRO A 45 -3.46 30.98 11.03
N ALA A 46 -2.83 30.67 12.18
CA ALA A 46 -1.48 31.13 12.47
C ALA A 46 -0.43 30.49 11.53
N ALA A 47 -0.60 29.23 11.18
CA ALA A 47 0.25 28.53 10.21
C ALA A 47 0.22 29.21 8.83
N ALA A 48 -0.97 29.60 8.35
CA ALA A 48 -1.13 30.28 7.07
C ALA A 48 -0.43 31.66 7.06
N ASP A 49 -0.60 32.46 8.13
CA ASP A 49 0.06 33.76 8.28
C ASP A 49 1.61 33.62 8.31
N LEU A 50 2.13 32.58 8.97
CA LEU A 50 3.56 32.30 9.03
C LEU A 50 4.12 31.86 7.67
N CYS A 51 3.41 31.01 6.91
CA CYS A 51 3.78 30.62 5.55
C CYS A 51 3.82 31.84 4.62
N GLN A 52 2.80 32.69 4.67
CA GLN A 52 2.75 33.89 3.86
C GLN A 52 3.93 34.83 4.19
N LYS A 53 4.23 35.07 5.45
CA LYS A 53 5.38 35.88 5.89
C LYS A 53 6.72 35.29 5.44
N ALA A 54 6.86 33.96 5.42
CA ALA A 54 8.07 33.31 4.93
C ALA A 54 8.30 33.60 3.45
N VAL A 55 7.28 33.46 2.62
CA VAL A 55 7.34 33.73 1.17
C VAL A 55 7.52 35.22 0.85
N GLU A 56 6.89 36.12 1.63
CA GLU A 56 7.08 37.57 1.51
C GLU A 56 8.52 37.99 1.87
N GLN A 57 9.13 37.33 2.85
CA GLN A 57 10.51 37.61 3.26
C GLN A 57 11.53 37.09 2.25
N ASP A 58 11.29 35.93 1.66
CA ASP A 58 12.15 35.32 0.64
C ASP A 58 11.29 34.54 -0.37
N SER A 59 11.04 35.14 -1.52
CA SER A 59 10.23 34.53 -2.58
C SER A 59 10.85 33.24 -3.17
N THR A 60 12.13 33.00 -2.99
CA THR A 60 12.80 31.78 -3.48
C THR A 60 12.41 30.53 -2.71
N ILE A 61 11.82 30.69 -1.51
CA ILE A 61 11.36 29.59 -0.67
C ILE A 61 9.96 29.07 -1.10
N ALA A 62 9.26 29.78 -1.99
CA ALA A 62 7.90 29.42 -2.41
C ALA A 62 7.73 27.95 -2.84
N PRO A 63 8.62 27.32 -3.64
CA PRO A 63 8.53 25.90 -3.97
C PRO A 63 8.63 24.97 -2.76
N LYS A 64 9.41 25.34 -1.72
CA LYS A 64 9.51 24.57 -0.49
C LYS A 64 8.28 24.74 0.41
N ALA A 65 7.58 25.87 0.26
CA ALA A 65 6.39 26.21 1.04
C ALA A 65 5.10 25.66 0.43
N GLU A 66 5.13 25.19 -0.82
CA GLU A 66 3.94 24.85 -1.60
C GLU A 66 3.13 23.74 -0.93
N ASP A 67 3.75 22.59 -0.65
CA ASP A 67 3.08 21.45 -0.02
C ASP A 67 2.51 21.80 1.36
N LEU A 68 3.32 22.49 2.19
CA LEU A 68 2.88 22.94 3.50
C LEU A 68 1.69 23.91 3.40
N THR A 69 1.72 24.82 2.43
CA THR A 69 0.63 25.78 2.19
C THR A 69 -0.65 25.05 1.79
N ILE A 70 -0.56 24.03 0.93
CA ILE A 70 -1.69 23.19 0.52
C ILE A 70 -2.29 22.48 1.73
N MET A 71 -1.46 21.81 2.55
CA MET A 71 -1.91 21.13 3.78
C MET A 71 -2.62 22.07 4.74
N ILE A 72 -2.06 23.27 4.95
CA ILE A 72 -2.67 24.29 5.82
C ILE A 72 -4.02 24.76 5.27
N GLN A 73 -4.11 25.03 3.96
CA GLN A 73 -5.38 25.45 3.33
C GLN A 73 -6.44 24.36 3.40
N ASN A 74 -6.05 23.09 3.24
CA ASN A 74 -6.96 21.97 3.40
C ASN A 74 -7.44 21.86 4.86
N GLY A 75 -6.55 22.01 5.84
CA GLY A 75 -6.92 22.07 7.25
C GLY A 75 -7.94 23.19 7.55
N LEU A 76 -7.71 24.39 7.03
CA LEU A 76 -8.66 25.50 7.14
C LEU A 76 -10.03 25.19 6.54
N ARG A 77 -10.08 24.49 5.40
CA ARG A 77 -11.35 24.05 4.79
C ARG A 77 -12.04 22.99 5.64
N MET A 78 -11.27 22.02 6.18
CA MET A 78 -11.80 20.93 7.00
C MET A 78 -12.36 21.41 8.35
N MET A 79 -11.94 22.57 8.87
CA MET A 79 -12.54 23.19 10.04
C MET A 79 -14.04 23.50 9.88
N ASN A 80 -14.55 23.56 8.63
CA ASN A 80 -15.97 23.73 8.35
C ASN A 80 -16.76 22.40 8.28
N PHE A 81 -16.08 21.26 8.38
CA PHE A 81 -16.67 19.92 8.19
C PHE A 81 -16.31 18.97 9.34
N CYS A 82 -16.24 19.49 10.57
CA CYS A 82 -15.95 18.69 11.75
C CYS A 82 -17.15 17.83 12.16
N SER A 83 -16.91 16.64 12.68
CA SER A 83 -17.90 15.81 13.37
C SER A 83 -17.43 15.51 14.80
N GLU A 84 -18.38 15.34 15.73
CA GLU A 84 -18.09 15.05 17.13
C GLU A 84 -18.54 13.63 17.49
N PRO A 85 -17.71 12.61 17.20
CA PRO A 85 -18.07 11.23 17.50
C PRO A 85 -17.94 10.93 18.99
N VAL A 86 -18.74 9.99 19.47
CA VAL A 86 -18.61 9.45 20.84
C VAL A 86 -17.43 8.49 20.87
N VAL A 87 -16.42 8.83 21.68
CA VAL A 87 -15.22 8.00 21.84
C VAL A 87 -15.47 6.94 22.91
N VAL A 88 -15.43 5.67 22.49
CA VAL A 88 -15.65 4.50 23.36
C VAL A 88 -14.36 4.07 24.05
N ALA A 89 -13.27 3.97 23.29
CA ALA A 89 -11.97 3.57 23.82
C ALA A 89 -10.83 4.10 22.96
N LYS A 90 -9.64 4.19 23.53
CA LYS A 90 -8.40 4.39 22.80
C LYS A 90 -7.24 3.68 23.49
N GLN A 91 -6.31 3.15 22.71
CA GLN A 91 -5.10 2.51 23.22
C GLN A 91 -3.95 2.61 22.23
N THR A 92 -2.73 2.78 22.76
CA THR A 92 -1.51 2.88 21.94
C THR A 92 -0.90 1.50 21.74
N PHE A 93 -0.44 1.24 20.50
CA PHE A 93 0.18 0.00 20.06
C PHE A 93 1.43 0.29 19.23
N PRO A 94 2.36 -0.69 19.09
CA PRO A 94 3.46 -0.58 18.14
C PRO A 94 2.94 -0.45 16.71
N LEU A 95 3.53 0.45 15.91
CA LEU A 95 3.15 0.70 14.51
C LEU A 95 3.26 -0.56 13.64
N LYS A 96 4.20 -1.45 13.95
CA LYS A 96 4.49 -2.66 13.17
C LYS A 96 3.31 -3.64 13.06
N ASP A 97 2.48 -3.76 14.11
CA ASP A 97 1.44 -4.81 14.20
C ASP A 97 0.11 -4.33 14.82
N PHE A 98 -0.10 -3.00 14.87
CA PHE A 98 -1.33 -2.41 15.44
C PHE A 98 -2.61 -2.95 14.81
N PHE A 99 -2.61 -3.24 13.51
CA PHE A 99 -3.78 -3.75 12.78
C PHE A 99 -4.26 -5.12 13.29
N LEU A 100 -3.42 -5.88 13.99
CA LEU A 100 -3.81 -7.13 14.64
C LEU A 100 -4.76 -6.92 15.85
N PHE A 101 -4.88 -5.70 16.34
CA PHE A 101 -5.78 -5.36 17.45
C PHE A 101 -7.15 -4.84 17.01
N TYR A 102 -7.40 -4.84 15.71
CA TYR A 102 -8.73 -4.55 15.17
C TYR A 102 -9.67 -5.73 15.38
N PRO A 103 -10.97 -5.50 15.67
CA PRO A 103 -11.96 -6.55 15.90
C PRO A 103 -12.41 -7.19 14.58
N LEU A 104 -11.45 -7.66 13.82
CA LEU A 104 -11.63 -8.39 12.58
C LEU A 104 -11.52 -9.90 12.84
N ARG A 105 -11.92 -10.70 11.86
CA ARG A 105 -11.83 -12.17 12.00
C ARG A 105 -10.38 -12.59 12.22
N ASN A 106 -10.16 -13.46 13.20
CA ASN A 106 -8.83 -14.00 13.48
C ASN A 106 -8.25 -14.70 12.24
N ASN A 107 -6.95 -14.64 12.06
CA ASN A 107 -6.23 -15.22 10.91
C ASN A 107 -6.61 -14.63 9.53
N SER A 108 -7.32 -13.49 9.46
CA SER A 108 -7.62 -12.83 8.19
C SER A 108 -6.53 -11.88 7.72
N TRP A 109 -5.72 -11.37 8.63
CA TRP A 109 -4.49 -10.66 8.28
C TRP A 109 -3.40 -11.65 7.87
N ARG A 110 -2.77 -11.40 6.74
CA ARG A 110 -1.72 -12.23 6.14
C ARG A 110 -0.52 -11.37 5.82
N LYS A 111 0.68 -11.96 5.80
CA LYS A 111 1.81 -11.30 5.14
C LYS A 111 1.48 -11.16 3.66
N THR A 112 1.81 -10.02 3.07
CA THR A 112 1.55 -9.78 1.65
C THR A 112 2.39 -10.75 0.81
N PRO A 113 1.76 -11.63 0.00
CA PRO A 113 2.48 -12.52 -0.89
C PRO A 113 3.23 -11.75 -1.97
N ASN A 114 4.38 -12.28 -2.42
CA ASN A 114 5.15 -11.68 -3.51
C ASN A 114 4.35 -11.54 -4.82
N GLN A 115 3.33 -12.36 -5.03
CA GLN A 115 2.44 -12.26 -6.18
C GLN A 115 1.62 -10.97 -6.19
N LEU A 116 1.38 -10.37 -5.02
CA LEU A 116 0.61 -9.12 -4.87
C LEU A 116 1.51 -7.88 -4.77
N ASP A 117 2.69 -7.99 -4.17
CA ASP A 117 3.63 -6.88 -3.99
C ASP A 117 5.07 -7.39 -4.18
N SER A 118 5.51 -7.47 -5.44
CA SER A 118 6.84 -7.98 -5.79
C SER A 118 7.95 -6.95 -5.62
N LEU A 119 7.64 -5.68 -5.60
CA LEU A 119 8.58 -4.56 -5.54
C LEU A 119 8.71 -4.00 -4.11
N GLY A 120 7.75 -4.30 -3.24
CA GLY A 120 7.65 -3.71 -1.91
C GLY A 120 8.86 -3.96 -1.02
N ASN A 121 9.53 -2.87 -0.63
CA ASN A 121 10.64 -2.86 0.31
C ASN A 121 10.31 -2.17 1.64
N GLY A 122 9.11 -1.58 1.76
CA GLY A 122 8.72 -0.77 2.91
C GLY A 122 8.22 -1.58 4.11
N ASP A 123 8.32 -1.00 5.30
CA ASP A 123 7.89 -1.61 6.57
C ASP A 123 6.39 -1.46 6.84
N LEU A 124 5.74 -0.44 6.27
CA LEU A 124 4.42 0.07 6.67
C LEU A 124 3.30 -0.74 6.08
N SER A 125 3.12 -1.69 5.51
CA SER A 125 1.89 -2.35 5.01
C SER A 125 2.11 -3.70 4.32
N ARG A 126 3.06 -4.44 4.80
CA ARG A 126 3.27 -5.81 4.34
C ARG A 126 2.21 -6.79 4.85
N ALA A 127 1.10 -6.27 5.32
CA ALA A 127 -0.06 -7.05 5.72
C ALA A 127 -1.22 -6.76 4.78
N VAL A 128 -1.85 -7.82 4.31
CA VAL A 128 -3.06 -7.78 3.50
C VAL A 128 -4.20 -8.44 4.26
N TYR A 129 -5.37 -7.83 4.22
CA TYR A 129 -6.58 -8.38 4.80
C TYR A 129 -7.26 -9.31 3.79
N ILE A 130 -7.30 -10.61 4.11
CA ILE A 130 -7.91 -11.66 3.27
C ILE A 130 -8.83 -12.49 4.16
N PRO A 131 -10.08 -12.09 4.38
CA PRO A 131 -11.05 -12.89 5.12
C PRO A 131 -11.37 -14.18 4.38
N GLU A 132 -11.72 -15.22 5.13
CA GLU A 132 -12.07 -16.52 4.56
C GLU A 132 -13.31 -16.39 3.67
N GLY A 133 -13.25 -17.02 2.48
CA GLY A 133 -14.33 -16.98 1.50
C GLY A 133 -14.41 -15.72 0.65
N THR A 134 -13.46 -14.78 0.78
CA THR A 134 -13.42 -13.61 -0.10
C THR A 134 -13.17 -13.99 -1.56
N ARG A 135 -13.81 -13.25 -2.46
CA ARG A 135 -13.57 -13.35 -3.91
C ARG A 135 -12.79 -12.17 -4.46
N ASP A 136 -12.66 -11.12 -3.67
CA ASP A 136 -11.95 -9.89 -4.01
C ASP A 136 -10.94 -9.58 -2.93
N ILE A 137 -9.71 -9.27 -3.34
CA ILE A 137 -8.66 -8.77 -2.45
C ILE A 137 -8.33 -7.35 -2.91
N PHE A 138 -8.51 -6.39 -2.00
CA PHE A 138 -8.03 -5.03 -2.15
C PHE A 138 -6.76 -4.90 -1.30
N TYR A 139 -5.72 -4.35 -1.88
CA TYR A 139 -4.42 -4.26 -1.22
C TYR A 139 -3.60 -3.11 -1.78
N SER A 140 -2.56 -2.73 -1.06
CA SER A 140 -1.62 -1.72 -1.48
C SER A 140 -0.30 -2.38 -1.88
N ALA A 141 0.23 -1.98 -3.04
CA ALA A 141 1.50 -2.47 -3.55
C ALA A 141 2.30 -1.35 -4.21
N GLU A 142 3.63 -1.47 -4.20
CA GLU A 142 4.53 -0.53 -4.86
C GLU A 142 4.51 -0.73 -6.38
N ASP A 143 4.46 0.38 -7.11
CA ASP A 143 4.67 0.41 -8.55
C ASP A 143 6.17 0.54 -8.92
N GLU A 144 6.47 0.73 -10.21
CA GLU A 144 7.85 0.87 -10.70
C GLU A 144 8.56 2.14 -10.17
N ASP A 145 7.81 3.15 -9.76
CA ASP A 145 8.32 4.40 -9.22
C ASP A 145 8.46 4.37 -7.69
N GLY A 146 8.11 3.24 -7.07
CA GLY A 146 8.15 3.05 -5.61
C GLY A 146 6.98 3.68 -4.86
N ILE A 147 5.92 4.02 -5.57
CA ILE A 147 4.69 4.61 -5.02
C ILE A 147 3.69 3.49 -4.76
N ARG A 148 3.06 3.51 -3.59
CA ARG A 148 2.05 2.53 -3.22
C ARG A 148 0.68 2.95 -3.72
N ASN A 149 0.13 2.14 -4.61
CA ASN A 149 -1.22 2.32 -5.15
C ASN A 149 -2.15 1.20 -4.68
N ILE A 150 -3.45 1.42 -4.77
CA ILE A 150 -4.46 0.41 -4.44
C ILE A 150 -4.73 -0.47 -5.66
N TYR A 151 -4.59 -1.77 -5.46
CA TYR A 151 -4.87 -2.80 -6.46
C TYR A 151 -6.00 -3.70 -6.00
N ARG A 152 -6.67 -4.30 -6.98
CA ARG A 152 -7.67 -5.34 -6.79
C ARG A 152 -7.27 -6.60 -7.56
N THR A 153 -7.50 -7.76 -6.96
CA THR A 153 -7.49 -9.05 -7.65
C THR A 153 -8.76 -9.82 -7.33
N GLU A 154 -9.30 -10.52 -8.30
CA GLU A 154 -10.58 -11.21 -8.21
C GLU A 154 -10.40 -12.72 -8.44
N LEU A 155 -11.08 -13.54 -7.63
CA LEU A 155 -11.10 -15.00 -7.77
C LEU A 155 -12.17 -15.42 -8.77
N THR A 156 -11.74 -15.98 -9.90
CA THR A 156 -12.62 -16.53 -10.93
C THR A 156 -12.08 -17.91 -11.36
N ASP A 157 -12.93 -18.92 -11.35
CA ASP A 157 -12.59 -20.30 -11.76
C ASP A 157 -11.36 -20.84 -11.02
N SER A 158 -11.28 -20.62 -9.72
CA SER A 158 -10.18 -21.03 -8.83
C SER A 158 -8.82 -20.36 -9.13
N LEU A 159 -8.77 -19.36 -9.98
CA LEU A 159 -7.59 -18.55 -10.29
C LEU A 159 -7.84 -17.09 -9.90
N TRP A 160 -6.83 -16.45 -9.34
CA TRP A 160 -6.83 -15.03 -9.08
C TRP A 160 -6.49 -14.25 -10.36
N SER A 161 -7.21 -13.17 -10.62
CA SER A 161 -6.89 -12.28 -11.75
C SER A 161 -5.49 -11.67 -11.59
N ALA A 162 -4.87 -11.25 -12.69
CA ALA A 162 -3.72 -10.36 -12.59
C ALA A 162 -4.10 -9.09 -11.79
N PRO A 163 -3.19 -8.54 -10.98
CA PRO A 163 -3.43 -7.29 -10.26
C PRO A 163 -3.90 -6.17 -11.19
N MET A 164 -4.96 -5.50 -10.80
CA MET A 164 -5.51 -4.36 -11.54
C MET A 164 -5.52 -3.14 -10.64
N LEU A 165 -4.99 -2.02 -11.12
CA LEU A 165 -5.16 -0.74 -10.46
C LEU A 165 -6.66 -0.46 -10.33
N ILE A 166 -7.11 -0.07 -9.13
CA ILE A 166 -8.54 -0.01 -8.84
C ILE A 166 -9.26 1.07 -9.67
N ASN A 167 -8.78 2.29 -9.65
CA ASN A 167 -9.31 3.44 -10.36
C ASN A 167 -8.27 4.57 -10.29
N GLU A 168 -8.03 5.28 -11.39
CA GLU A 168 -7.10 6.40 -11.42
C GLU A 168 -7.52 7.57 -10.52
N GLN A 169 -8.81 7.71 -10.19
CA GLN A 169 -9.29 8.75 -9.29
C GLN A 169 -8.96 8.48 -7.82
N LEU A 170 -8.68 7.23 -7.46
CA LEU A 170 -8.32 6.80 -6.10
C LEU A 170 -6.82 6.81 -5.86
N THR A 171 -6.03 7.15 -6.87
CA THR A 171 -4.58 7.19 -6.82
C THR A 171 -4.07 8.63 -6.90
N SER A 172 -2.86 8.84 -6.39
CA SER A 172 -2.19 10.13 -6.44
C SER A 172 -0.73 9.98 -6.88
N SER A 173 0.06 11.02 -6.74
CA SER A 173 1.51 10.98 -6.93
C SER A 173 2.27 10.49 -5.70
N SER A 174 1.58 10.02 -4.68
CA SER A 174 2.14 9.53 -3.41
C SER A 174 1.41 8.25 -2.99
N ASP A 175 1.70 7.77 -1.78
CA ASP A 175 1.20 6.48 -1.31
C ASP A 175 -0.29 6.47 -0.95
N GLU A 176 -1.00 5.42 -1.36
CA GLU A 176 -2.30 4.98 -0.85
C GLU A 176 -2.15 3.63 -0.14
N ILE A 177 -2.61 3.57 1.12
CA ILE A 177 -2.43 2.37 1.97
C ILE A 177 -3.71 1.96 2.71
N TYR A 178 -3.73 0.72 3.20
CA TYR A 178 -4.80 0.13 4.00
C TYR A 178 -6.21 0.26 3.38
N PRO A 179 -6.43 -0.21 2.13
CA PRO A 179 -7.77 -0.24 1.57
C PRO A 179 -8.65 -1.26 2.32
N MET A 180 -9.79 -0.80 2.83
CA MET A 180 -10.77 -1.60 3.56
C MET A 180 -12.18 -1.34 3.04
N LEU A 181 -12.93 -2.40 2.75
CA LEU A 181 -14.33 -2.27 2.38
C LEU A 181 -15.21 -2.13 3.62
N SER A 182 -16.29 -1.35 3.47
CA SER A 182 -17.40 -1.39 4.42
C SER A 182 -18.03 -2.80 4.47
N PRO A 183 -18.73 -3.17 5.56
CA PRO A 183 -19.38 -4.49 5.67
C PRO A 183 -20.36 -4.81 4.54
N ASP A 184 -21.01 -3.81 3.95
CA ASP A 184 -21.91 -3.94 2.80
C ASP A 184 -21.20 -3.90 1.43
N GLY A 185 -19.88 -3.69 1.42
CA GLY A 185 -19.05 -3.63 0.21
C GLY A 185 -19.26 -2.39 -0.65
N LYS A 186 -20.01 -1.38 -0.19
CA LYS A 186 -20.37 -0.18 -0.96
C LYS A 186 -19.45 1.01 -0.73
N SER A 187 -18.64 1.02 0.30
CA SER A 187 -17.67 2.06 0.59
C SER A 187 -16.28 1.46 0.72
N LEU A 188 -15.30 2.11 0.12
CA LEU A 188 -13.88 1.79 0.23
C LEU A 188 -13.20 2.88 1.05
N TYR A 189 -12.64 2.51 2.18
CA TYR A 189 -11.82 3.37 3.04
C TYR A 189 -10.36 3.11 2.78
N PHE A 190 -9.55 4.14 2.76
CA PHE A 190 -8.09 4.04 2.61
C PHE A 190 -7.39 5.28 3.16
N ALA A 191 -6.09 5.22 3.34
CA ALA A 191 -5.28 6.36 3.71
C ALA A 191 -4.40 6.78 2.52
N SER A 192 -4.30 8.09 2.27
CA SER A 192 -3.49 8.66 1.19
C SER A 192 -2.64 9.83 1.67
N LYS A 193 -1.43 9.94 1.12
CA LYS A 193 -0.54 11.10 1.29
C LYS A 193 -0.68 12.15 0.20
N GLY A 194 -1.17 11.77 -0.97
CA GLY A 194 -1.10 12.60 -2.17
C GLY A 194 -2.40 13.26 -2.56
N LEU A 195 -3.53 12.86 -1.96
CA LEU A 195 -4.80 13.54 -2.12
C LEU A 195 -4.85 14.80 -1.23
N TYR A 196 -5.94 15.54 -1.32
CA TYR A 196 -6.11 16.85 -0.63
C TYR A 196 -6.20 16.69 0.90
N GLY A 197 -5.10 16.28 1.54
CA GLY A 197 -4.95 16.07 2.96
C GLY A 197 -4.38 17.27 3.71
N MET A 198 -4.38 17.18 5.03
CA MET A 198 -3.83 18.18 5.95
C MET A 198 -2.65 17.66 6.77
N GLY A 199 -2.39 16.34 6.70
CA GLY A 199 -1.34 15.63 7.40
C GLY A 199 -0.38 14.89 6.49
N GLY A 200 0.19 13.82 7.00
CA GLY A 200 0.92 12.85 6.21
C GLY A 200 -0.06 11.94 5.48
N TYR A 201 -0.48 10.85 6.12
CA TYR A 201 -1.62 10.06 5.63
C TYR A 201 -2.92 10.60 6.21
N ASP A 202 -3.87 10.91 5.36
CA ASP A 202 -5.23 11.26 5.72
C ASP A 202 -6.22 10.17 5.31
N LEU A 203 -7.34 10.03 6.03
CA LEU A 203 -8.36 9.04 5.75
C LEU A 203 -9.37 9.53 4.70
N TYR A 204 -9.62 8.67 3.73
CA TYR A 204 -10.55 8.90 2.64
C TYR A 204 -11.59 7.80 2.54
N VAL A 205 -12.75 8.16 2.01
CA VAL A 205 -13.81 7.22 1.63
C VAL A 205 -14.23 7.48 0.20
N SER A 206 -14.36 6.41 -0.58
CA SER A 206 -15.00 6.41 -1.89
C SER A 206 -16.18 5.46 -1.88
N ASN A 207 -17.29 5.85 -2.52
CA ASN A 207 -18.49 5.03 -2.61
C ASN A 207 -18.57 4.38 -3.98
N TRP A 208 -19.09 3.14 -4.00
CA TRP A 208 -19.40 2.44 -5.23
C TRP A 208 -20.59 3.06 -5.91
N ASN A 209 -20.44 3.43 -7.17
CA ASN A 209 -21.50 4.00 -7.98
C ASN A 209 -22.08 2.91 -8.90
N ASP A 210 -23.34 2.55 -8.63
CA ASP A 210 -24.03 1.50 -9.38
C ASP A 210 -24.33 1.88 -10.84
N ASP A 211 -24.40 3.16 -11.16
CA ASP A 211 -24.66 3.64 -12.52
C ASP A 211 -23.41 3.56 -13.39
N THR A 212 -22.26 4.00 -12.86
CA THR A 212 -20.97 3.97 -13.57
C THR A 212 -20.26 2.63 -13.45
N LYS A 213 -20.66 1.77 -12.48
CA LYS A 213 -19.97 0.53 -12.11
C LYS A 213 -18.52 0.74 -11.74
N ASP A 214 -18.26 1.83 -11.02
CA ASP A 214 -16.92 2.23 -10.59
C ASP A 214 -17.00 3.00 -9.27
N TRP A 215 -15.84 3.26 -8.69
CA TRP A 215 -15.70 4.06 -7.47
C TRP A 215 -15.80 5.55 -7.78
N ASP A 216 -16.56 6.27 -6.96
CA ASP A 216 -16.64 7.74 -7.03
C ASP A 216 -15.34 8.40 -6.57
N VAL A 217 -15.21 9.70 -6.86
CA VAL A 217 -14.09 10.53 -6.36
C VAL A 217 -14.00 10.44 -4.85
N PRO A 218 -12.82 10.12 -4.28
CA PRO A 218 -12.66 9.97 -2.84
C PRO A 218 -12.85 11.28 -2.11
N VAL A 219 -13.45 11.21 -0.93
CA VAL A 219 -13.71 12.35 -0.05
C VAL A 219 -12.92 12.18 1.23
N ASN A 220 -12.16 13.21 1.64
CA ASN A 220 -11.48 13.24 2.93
C ASN A 220 -12.51 13.16 4.05
N MET A 221 -12.30 12.30 5.03
CA MET A 221 -13.24 12.08 6.12
C MET A 221 -13.34 13.26 7.08
N GLY A 222 -12.38 14.20 7.03
CA GLY A 222 -12.35 15.42 7.82
C GLY A 222 -12.09 15.18 9.30
N PHE A 223 -12.19 16.26 10.11
CA PHE A 223 -12.00 16.14 11.56
C PHE A 223 -13.11 15.35 12.24
N PRO A 224 -12.76 14.49 13.20
CA PRO A 224 -11.44 14.20 13.76
C PRO A 224 -10.75 12.99 13.14
N TYR A 225 -11.30 12.40 12.07
CA TYR A 225 -10.76 11.19 11.43
C TYR A 225 -9.43 11.46 10.75
N SER A 226 -9.35 12.55 9.99
CA SER A 226 -8.10 13.08 9.45
C SER A 226 -7.56 14.20 10.34
N SER A 227 -6.23 14.33 10.43
CA SER A 227 -5.55 15.27 11.30
C SER A 227 -4.24 15.77 10.67
N PRO A 228 -3.52 16.71 11.27
CA PRO A 228 -2.18 17.09 10.83
C PRO A 228 -1.12 15.97 10.89
N TYR A 229 -1.46 14.82 11.41
CA TYR A 229 -0.60 13.66 11.61
C TYR A 229 -0.90 12.56 10.59
N ASP A 230 -0.39 11.34 10.81
CA ASP A 230 -0.74 10.20 9.99
C ASP A 230 -1.95 9.48 10.57
N ASP A 231 -2.98 9.28 9.76
CA ASP A 231 -4.22 8.61 10.11
C ASP A 231 -4.42 7.39 9.18
N PHE A 232 -4.66 6.21 9.77
CA PHE A 232 -4.60 4.94 9.05
C PHE A 232 -5.82 4.06 9.30
N LEU A 233 -6.02 3.09 8.41
CA LEU A 233 -6.82 1.89 8.58
C LEU A 233 -8.16 2.13 9.26
N PHE A 234 -9.10 2.70 8.52
CA PHE A 234 -10.47 2.91 8.98
C PHE A 234 -11.33 1.69 8.67
N ILE A 235 -12.13 1.26 9.64
CA ILE A 235 -13.16 0.24 9.45
C ILE A 235 -14.44 0.61 10.19
N ASN A 236 -15.58 0.09 9.71
CA ASN A 236 -16.78 -0.08 10.49
C ASN A 236 -16.91 -1.55 10.88
N THR A 237 -17.33 -1.83 12.13
CA THR A 237 -17.50 -3.22 12.58
C THR A 237 -18.71 -3.87 11.92
N GLU A 238 -18.63 -5.20 11.68
CA GLU A 238 -19.71 -5.96 11.02
C GLU A 238 -21.05 -5.89 11.80
N ASP A 239 -21.00 -5.71 13.13
CA ASP A 239 -22.19 -5.56 13.99
C ASP A 239 -22.78 -4.14 13.99
N GLY A 240 -22.17 -3.21 13.23
CA GLY A 240 -22.62 -1.84 13.11
C GLY A 240 -22.50 -1.00 14.39
N LYS A 241 -21.68 -1.42 15.37
CA LYS A 241 -21.57 -0.70 16.64
C LYS A 241 -20.45 0.33 16.67
N TYR A 242 -19.34 0.05 15.99
CA TYR A 242 -18.14 0.87 16.12
C TYR A 242 -17.57 1.25 14.76
N SER A 243 -16.99 2.46 14.73
CA SER A 243 -16.01 2.90 13.74
C SER A 243 -14.64 2.93 14.39
N ILE A 244 -13.62 2.36 13.75
CA ILE A 244 -12.29 2.20 14.32
C ILE A 244 -11.25 2.70 13.33
N PHE A 245 -10.32 3.50 13.80
CA PHE A 245 -9.17 3.93 13.02
C PHE A 245 -7.93 4.12 13.91
N ALA A 246 -6.77 4.25 13.31
CA ALA A 246 -5.51 4.48 13.99
C ALA A 246 -4.90 5.82 13.60
N SER A 247 -4.18 6.44 14.52
CA SER A 247 -3.45 7.68 14.27
C SER A 247 -2.18 7.73 15.12
N ASN A 248 -1.12 8.35 14.58
CA ASN A 248 0.11 8.60 15.33
C ASN A 248 0.10 9.95 16.08
N ARG A 249 -1.04 10.67 16.06
CA ARG A 249 -1.20 11.91 16.85
C ARG A 249 -0.92 11.62 18.33
N ASP A 250 -0.18 12.50 18.98
CA ASP A 250 0.20 12.38 20.40
C ASP A 250 0.92 11.06 20.76
N CYS A 251 1.50 10.37 19.78
CA CYS A 251 2.21 9.12 19.99
C CYS A 251 3.72 9.29 19.96
N ALA A 252 4.43 8.40 20.66
CA ALA A 252 5.86 8.28 20.52
C ALA A 252 6.21 7.72 19.12
N LYS A 253 7.47 7.93 18.69
CA LYS A 253 7.97 7.34 17.46
C LYS A 253 7.72 5.82 17.43
N ASP A 254 7.35 5.29 16.27
CA ASP A 254 7.05 3.87 16.05
C ASP A 254 5.83 3.34 16.84
N SER A 255 4.97 4.25 17.30
CA SER A 255 3.72 3.94 17.99
C SER A 255 2.53 4.61 17.30
N VAL A 256 1.36 4.00 17.48
CA VAL A 256 0.09 4.49 16.95
C VAL A 256 -1.03 4.20 17.95
N CYS A 257 -1.97 5.13 18.08
CA CYS A 257 -3.16 4.97 18.91
C CYS A 257 -4.33 4.48 18.05
N ILE A 258 -4.99 3.41 18.48
CA ILE A 258 -6.26 2.96 17.90
C ILE A 258 -7.39 3.63 18.65
N TYR A 259 -8.29 4.28 17.92
CA TYR A 259 -9.49 4.93 18.42
C TYR A 259 -10.71 4.10 18.06
N VAL A 260 -11.55 3.82 19.05
CA VAL A 260 -12.85 3.14 18.91
C VAL A 260 -13.94 4.15 19.18
N LEU A 261 -14.77 4.40 18.20
CA LEU A 261 -15.86 5.36 18.23
C LEU A 261 -17.19 4.63 18.10
N GLU A 262 -18.28 5.18 18.64
CA GLU A 262 -19.61 4.71 18.28
C GLU A 262 -19.83 4.92 16.78
N TYR A 263 -20.44 3.93 16.12
CA TYR A 263 -20.78 4.05 14.71
C TYR A 263 -21.90 5.07 14.53
N ASP A 264 -21.66 6.07 13.69
CA ASP A 264 -22.66 7.04 13.26
C ASP A 264 -22.75 7.01 11.73
N GLY A 265 -23.84 6.49 11.21
CA GLY A 265 -24.08 6.40 9.77
C GLY A 265 -24.40 7.75 9.11
N MET A 266 -24.73 8.79 9.90
CA MET A 266 -25.09 10.13 9.40
C MET A 266 -24.53 11.22 10.32
N PRO A 267 -23.21 11.38 10.41
CA PRO A 267 -22.59 12.32 11.33
C PRO A 267 -23.00 13.77 11.01
N VAL A 268 -23.44 14.48 12.03
CA VAL A 268 -23.73 15.91 11.91
C VAL A 268 -22.42 16.66 11.74
N ARG A 269 -22.30 17.40 10.65
CA ARG A 269 -21.13 18.24 10.37
C ARG A 269 -21.34 19.64 10.92
N MET A 270 -20.30 20.17 11.58
CA MET A 270 -20.29 21.53 12.15
C MET A 270 -19.02 22.28 11.77
N ALA A 271 -19.08 23.60 11.80
CA ALA A 271 -17.90 24.45 11.64
C ALA A 271 -17.32 24.79 13.02
N ILE A 272 -16.01 24.57 13.18
CA ILE A 272 -15.25 24.95 14.36
C ILE A 272 -14.22 26.01 13.95
N SER A 273 -14.34 27.21 14.50
CA SER A 273 -13.46 28.33 14.18
C SER A 273 -12.37 28.59 15.23
N LYS A 274 -12.53 28.02 16.42
CA LYS A 274 -11.59 28.24 17.53
C LYS A 274 -10.63 27.09 17.70
N VAL A 275 -9.33 27.37 17.68
CA VAL A 275 -8.26 26.39 17.83
C VAL A 275 -8.41 25.53 19.09
N PRO A 276 -8.74 26.06 20.30
CA PRO A 276 -8.92 25.20 21.47
C PRO A 276 -10.06 24.19 21.34
N GLU A 277 -11.16 24.57 20.68
CA GLU A 277 -12.30 23.66 20.43
C GLU A 277 -11.89 22.55 19.45
N LEU A 278 -11.14 22.90 18.38
CA LEU A 278 -10.63 21.93 17.42
C LEU A 278 -9.63 20.95 18.06
N LYS A 279 -8.71 21.44 18.91
CA LYS A 279 -7.79 20.59 19.69
C LYS A 279 -8.53 19.64 20.62
N SER A 280 -9.57 20.11 21.29
CA SER A 280 -10.41 19.29 22.17
C SER A 280 -11.09 18.16 21.38
N LEU A 281 -11.64 18.48 20.20
CA LEU A 281 -12.24 17.50 19.31
C LEU A 281 -11.19 16.47 18.84
N ALA A 282 -10.03 16.95 18.40
CA ALA A 282 -8.95 16.09 17.87
C ALA A 282 -8.30 15.17 18.92
N ALA A 283 -8.40 15.53 20.21
CA ALA A 283 -7.86 14.73 21.32
C ALA A 283 -8.60 13.40 21.52
N LEU A 284 -9.82 13.27 21.01
CA LEU A 284 -10.64 12.05 21.05
C LEU A 284 -10.60 11.38 22.43
N VAL A 285 -11.02 12.13 23.45
CA VAL A 285 -11.04 11.65 24.83
C VAL A 285 -12.26 10.77 25.05
N PRO A 286 -12.10 9.52 25.54
CA PRO A 286 -13.23 8.65 25.82
C PRO A 286 -14.23 9.29 26.79
N ALA A 287 -15.53 9.19 26.47
CA ALA A 287 -16.59 9.65 27.35
C ALA A 287 -16.53 8.89 28.68
N LYS A 288 -16.60 9.60 29.79
CA LYS A 288 -16.79 8.99 31.10
C LYS A 288 -18.17 8.32 31.10
N ASP A 289 -18.22 7.02 31.39
CA ASP A 289 -19.47 6.26 31.49
C ASP A 289 -20.41 6.89 32.55
N PRO A 290 -21.54 7.52 32.14
CA PRO A 290 -22.47 8.13 33.11
C PRO A 290 -23.18 7.10 34.00
N SER A 291 -23.20 5.82 33.63
CA SER A 291 -23.85 4.74 34.40
C SER A 291 -23.06 4.29 35.61
N ARG A 292 -21.83 4.79 35.81
CA ARG A 292 -20.99 4.59 37.00
C ARG A 292 -20.94 5.81 37.93
N ILE A 293 -21.97 6.62 37.94
CA ILE A 293 -22.20 7.53 39.09
C ILE A 293 -22.72 6.62 40.21
N ASP A 294 -21.77 6.07 40.92
CA ASP A 294 -22.04 5.29 42.15
C ASP A 294 -22.74 6.21 43.16
N ASN A 295 -24.01 5.92 43.48
CA ASN A 295 -24.75 6.53 44.56
C ASN A 295 -24.16 6.02 45.91
N GLY A 296 -22.93 6.39 46.17
CA GLY A 296 -22.19 6.02 47.36
C GLY A 296 -21.42 7.24 47.89
N SER A 297 -22.03 7.90 48.87
CA SER A 297 -21.42 8.73 49.92
C SER A 297 -20.19 9.55 49.49
N ALA A 298 -20.36 10.87 49.45
CA ALA A 298 -19.27 11.82 49.53
C ALA A 298 -18.39 11.49 50.77
N VAL A 299 -17.36 10.71 50.57
CA VAL A 299 -16.17 10.71 51.41
C VAL A 299 -15.22 11.68 50.72
N GLU A 300 -15.00 12.79 51.41
CA GLU A 300 -14.05 13.82 51.01
C GLU A 300 -12.72 13.22 50.59
N ASP A 301 -12.35 13.48 49.36
CA ASP A 301 -11.15 12.99 48.71
C ASP A 301 -9.95 13.83 49.18
N HIS A 302 -9.62 13.71 50.46
CA HIS A 302 -8.36 14.21 51.00
C HIS A 302 -7.28 13.15 50.75
N ASP A 303 -6.31 13.47 49.90
CA ASP A 303 -5.02 12.80 49.69
C ASP A 303 -4.85 11.82 48.51
N GLN A 304 -5.39 12.14 47.34
CA GLN A 304 -5.08 11.35 46.14
C GLN A 304 -3.78 11.78 45.41
N ASN A 305 -3.05 12.74 45.95
CA ASN A 305 -1.84 13.29 45.32
C ASN A 305 -0.60 13.16 46.23
N SER A 306 -0.58 12.19 47.13
CA SER A 306 0.61 11.93 47.93
C SER A 306 1.71 11.30 47.07
N ASP A 307 2.96 11.68 47.30
CA ASP A 307 4.12 11.12 46.61
C ASP A 307 4.18 9.61 46.76
N ASP A 308 3.66 9.06 47.87
CA ASP A 308 3.59 7.64 48.19
C ASP A 308 2.63 6.89 47.26
N THR A 309 1.44 7.43 47.00
CA THR A 309 0.48 6.84 46.05
C THR A 309 1.05 6.82 44.65
N ARG A 310 1.75 7.89 44.23
CA ARG A 310 2.41 7.96 42.93
C ARG A 310 3.53 6.93 42.81
N ARG A 311 4.40 6.78 43.83
CA ARG A 311 5.48 5.79 43.90
C ARG A 311 4.95 4.36 43.77
N TYR A 312 3.81 4.04 44.43
CA TYR A 312 3.15 2.73 44.33
C TYR A 312 2.62 2.45 42.92
N ILE A 313 1.91 3.41 42.32
CA ILE A 313 1.39 3.29 40.95
C ILE A 313 2.53 3.09 39.93
N ASP A 314 3.61 3.86 40.05
CA ASP A 314 4.75 3.75 39.14
C ASP A 314 5.45 2.39 39.26
N LYS A 315 5.54 1.83 40.47
CA LYS A 315 6.11 0.51 40.70
C LYS A 315 5.21 -0.62 40.14
N ILE A 316 3.90 -0.51 40.23
CA ILE A 316 2.95 -1.43 39.56
C ILE A 316 3.16 -1.41 38.04
N LYS A 317 3.29 -0.21 37.44
CA LYS A 317 3.55 -0.05 35.99
C LYS A 317 4.86 -0.73 35.58
N GLU A 318 5.93 -0.55 36.37
CA GLU A 318 7.23 -1.18 36.12
C GLU A 318 7.15 -2.70 36.15
N VAL A 319 6.55 -3.28 37.20
CA VAL A 319 6.37 -4.74 37.34
C VAL A 319 5.60 -5.33 36.15
N ARG A 320 4.57 -4.63 35.68
CA ARG A 320 3.81 -5.05 34.50
C ARG A 320 4.63 -5.00 33.23
N SER A 321 5.29 -3.87 32.98
CA SER A 321 6.16 -3.72 31.80
C SER A 321 7.22 -4.82 31.74
N LEU A 322 7.77 -5.22 32.89
CA LEU A 322 8.73 -6.31 32.98
C LEU A 322 8.08 -7.68 32.70
N ARG A 323 6.85 -7.92 33.19
CA ARG A 323 6.09 -9.15 32.89
C ARG A 323 5.76 -9.28 31.42
N ASP A 324 5.30 -8.20 30.81
CA ASP A 324 4.97 -8.16 29.38
C ASP A 324 6.21 -8.35 28.52
N SER A 325 7.34 -7.75 28.94
CA SER A 325 8.64 -7.93 28.28
C SER A 325 9.12 -9.38 28.38
N LEU A 326 9.00 -10.00 29.55
CA LEU A 326 9.34 -11.40 29.76
C LEU A 326 8.45 -12.34 28.94
N SER A 327 7.15 -12.07 28.87
CA SER A 327 6.20 -12.84 28.06
C SER A 327 6.56 -12.77 26.56
N ARG A 328 6.83 -11.56 26.04
CA ARG A 328 7.29 -11.38 24.65
C ARG A 328 8.58 -12.13 24.39
N PHE A 329 9.54 -12.02 25.29
CA PHE A 329 10.84 -12.67 25.19
C PHE A 329 10.73 -14.20 25.15
N ASN A 330 9.87 -14.79 25.99
CA ASN A 330 9.59 -16.22 25.98
C ASN A 330 8.90 -16.66 24.67
N ASN A 331 7.93 -15.90 24.17
CA ASN A 331 7.27 -16.19 22.89
C ASN A 331 8.26 -16.17 21.71
N GLU A 332 9.17 -15.19 21.67
CA GLU A 332 10.24 -15.13 20.66
C GLU A 332 11.18 -16.34 20.75
N LEU A 333 11.50 -16.78 21.98
CA LEU A 333 12.35 -17.92 22.22
C LEU A 333 11.69 -19.21 21.76
N ASP A 334 10.40 -19.37 22.02
CA ASP A 334 9.62 -20.52 21.56
C ASP A 334 9.44 -20.53 20.04
N GLU A 335 9.27 -19.35 19.39
CA GLU A 335 9.28 -19.26 17.93
C GLU A 335 10.63 -19.68 17.34
N LEU A 336 11.74 -19.26 17.94
CA LEU A 336 13.08 -19.67 17.50
C LEU A 336 13.31 -21.18 17.66
N ARG A 337 12.87 -21.76 18.76
CA ARG A 337 12.93 -23.21 19.01
C ARG A 337 12.08 -24.00 18.01
N ASN A 338 10.90 -23.51 17.69
CA ASN A 338 10.03 -24.09 16.66
C ASN A 338 10.69 -24.04 15.28
N LYS A 339 11.30 -22.90 14.92
CA LYS A 339 12.07 -22.77 13.68
C LYS A 339 13.28 -23.71 13.65
N TYR A 340 13.99 -23.84 14.76
CA TYR A 340 15.12 -24.78 14.89
C TYR A 340 14.73 -26.22 14.64
N SER A 341 13.55 -26.66 15.07
CA SER A 341 13.08 -28.04 14.89
C SER A 341 12.88 -28.42 13.42
N SER A 342 12.57 -27.46 12.55
CA SER A 342 12.27 -27.66 11.11
C SER A 342 13.37 -27.18 10.15
N ALA A 343 14.47 -26.61 10.68
CA ALA A 343 15.54 -26.01 9.89
C ALA A 343 16.55 -27.03 9.34
N SER A 344 17.26 -26.63 8.29
CA SER A 344 18.42 -27.35 7.75
C SER A 344 19.63 -27.30 8.71
N ASP A 345 20.62 -28.18 8.53
CA ASP A 345 21.77 -28.27 9.44
C ASP A 345 22.61 -26.97 9.51
N GLU A 346 22.71 -26.23 8.40
CA GLU A 346 23.38 -24.90 8.39
C GLU A 346 22.60 -23.83 9.15
N GLU A 347 21.28 -23.82 9.02
CA GLU A 347 20.39 -22.89 9.70
C GLU A 347 20.30 -23.21 11.20
N LYS A 348 20.36 -24.48 11.59
CA LYS A 348 20.38 -24.92 12.99
C LYS A 348 21.58 -24.35 13.74
N ALA A 349 22.74 -24.28 13.12
CA ALA A 349 23.92 -23.72 13.78
C ALA A 349 23.71 -22.24 14.16
N LYS A 350 23.18 -21.43 13.24
CA LYS A 350 22.87 -20.00 13.48
C LYS A 350 21.75 -19.81 14.50
N LEU A 351 20.67 -20.59 14.38
CA LEU A 351 19.56 -20.53 15.32
C LEU A 351 19.96 -20.95 16.73
N SER A 352 20.84 -21.96 16.86
CA SER A 352 21.37 -22.42 18.15
C SER A 352 22.13 -21.32 18.87
N GLU A 353 22.99 -20.56 18.16
CA GLU A 353 23.71 -19.44 18.72
C GLU A 353 22.74 -18.35 19.25
N THR A 354 21.78 -17.96 18.43
CA THR A 354 20.75 -16.96 18.80
C THR A 354 19.90 -17.41 19.98
N ILE A 355 19.52 -18.70 20.04
CA ILE A 355 18.76 -19.26 21.17
C ILE A 355 19.60 -19.22 22.45
N GLN A 356 20.87 -19.64 22.38
CA GLN A 356 21.76 -19.60 23.53
C GLN A 356 21.99 -18.18 24.07
N GLU A 357 22.20 -17.18 23.19
CA GLU A 357 22.32 -15.78 23.59
C GLU A 357 21.06 -15.29 24.34
N LYS A 358 19.89 -15.60 23.80
CA LYS A 358 18.62 -15.24 24.47
C LYS A 358 18.44 -15.99 25.79
N GLU A 359 18.76 -17.27 25.85
CA GLU A 359 18.67 -18.06 27.09
C GLU A 359 19.59 -17.55 28.21
N LEU A 360 20.74 -16.95 27.86
CA LEU A 360 21.63 -16.29 28.83
C LEU A 360 21.06 -15.00 29.41
N ILE A 361 20.19 -14.30 28.66
CA ILE A 361 19.55 -13.06 29.13
C ILE A 361 18.35 -13.34 30.03
N LEU A 362 17.64 -14.44 29.83
CA LEU A 362 16.43 -14.80 30.54
C LEU A 362 16.54 -14.78 32.07
N PRO A 363 17.60 -15.34 32.70
CA PRO A 363 17.77 -15.30 34.15
C PRO A 363 17.92 -13.89 34.72
N SER A 364 18.58 -12.98 33.97
CA SER A 364 18.76 -11.59 34.40
C SER A 364 17.43 -10.84 34.36
N LEU A 365 16.61 -11.05 33.32
CA LEU A 365 15.29 -10.45 33.18
C LEU A 365 14.34 -10.96 34.29
N ASN A 366 14.35 -12.26 34.59
CA ASN A 366 13.60 -12.84 35.68
C ASN A 366 14.03 -12.26 37.03
N LYS A 367 15.33 -12.10 37.25
CA LYS A 367 15.86 -11.50 38.48
C LYS A 367 15.40 -10.06 38.67
N THR A 368 15.44 -9.26 37.57
CA THR A 368 14.93 -7.89 37.60
C THR A 368 13.46 -7.84 37.96
N LEU A 369 12.63 -8.70 37.34
CA LEU A 369 11.20 -8.81 37.69
C LEU A 369 11.00 -9.18 39.16
N GLN A 370 11.71 -10.18 39.67
CA GLN A 370 11.63 -10.60 41.10
C GLN A 370 12.01 -9.45 42.05
N THR A 371 13.04 -8.67 41.68
CA THR A 371 13.46 -7.50 42.47
C THR A 371 12.36 -6.45 42.52
N SER A 372 11.79 -6.09 41.35
CA SER A 372 10.73 -5.08 41.28
C SER A 372 9.43 -5.54 41.97
N VAL A 373 9.11 -6.84 41.92
CA VAL A 373 7.98 -7.41 42.69
C VAL A 373 8.21 -7.30 44.17
N LYS A 374 9.44 -7.58 44.64
CA LYS A 374 9.80 -7.43 46.05
C LYS A 374 9.71 -6.00 46.53
N GLU A 375 10.23 -5.05 45.73
CA GLU A 375 10.13 -3.61 46.02
C GLU A 375 8.66 -3.14 46.09
N LEU A 376 7.78 -3.69 45.26
CA LEU A 376 6.35 -3.42 45.34
C LEU A 376 5.75 -3.93 46.65
N GLN A 377 6.12 -5.15 47.06
CA GLN A 377 5.70 -5.73 48.34
C GLN A 377 6.23 -4.93 49.55
N ASP A 378 7.46 -4.43 49.46
CA ASP A 378 8.06 -3.59 50.50
C ASP A 378 7.28 -2.26 50.64
N ILE A 379 6.84 -1.64 49.54
CA ILE A 379 5.98 -0.46 49.55
C ILE A 379 4.62 -0.77 50.18
N GLU A 380 4.01 -1.91 49.83
CA GLU A 380 2.73 -2.36 50.43
C GLU A 380 2.86 -2.58 51.96
N MET A 381 3.99 -3.15 52.39
CA MET A 381 4.28 -3.36 53.80
C MET A 381 4.50 -2.05 54.56
N GLU A 382 5.20 -1.10 53.94
CA GLU A 382 5.41 0.27 54.45
C GLU A 382 4.05 0.97 54.67
N PHE A 383 3.13 0.85 53.74
CA PHE A 383 1.79 1.44 53.86
C PHE A 383 0.98 0.82 55.00
N LEU A 384 1.02 -0.51 55.13
CA LEU A 384 0.37 -1.22 56.23
C LEU A 384 0.95 -0.80 57.58
N THR A 385 2.25 -0.61 57.67
CA THR A 385 2.95 -0.23 58.89
C THR A 385 2.63 1.21 59.32
N ASN A 386 2.46 2.11 58.33
CA ASN A 386 2.14 3.51 58.57
C ASN A 386 0.64 3.78 58.73
N GLY A 387 -0.20 2.74 58.78
CA GLY A 387 -1.65 2.85 58.95
C GLY A 387 -2.36 3.49 57.75
N ILE A 388 -1.71 3.52 56.61
CA ILE A 388 -2.29 4.01 55.36
C ILE A 388 -3.15 2.88 54.79
N VAL A 389 -4.47 3.03 54.90
CA VAL A 389 -5.41 2.05 54.32
C VAL A 389 -5.51 2.37 52.82
N ILE A 390 -4.75 1.60 52.04
CA ILE A 390 -4.84 1.66 50.57
C ILE A 390 -5.77 0.54 50.11
N ASP A 391 -6.78 0.88 49.36
CA ASP A 391 -7.51 -0.11 48.59
C ASP A 391 -6.65 -0.51 47.38
N ALA A 392 -5.75 -1.48 47.60
CA ALA A 392 -4.83 -1.97 46.58
C ALA A 392 -5.57 -2.38 45.29
N SER A 393 -6.82 -2.87 45.43
CA SER A 393 -7.64 -3.22 44.28
C SER A 393 -8.11 -1.99 43.49
N LYS A 394 -8.40 -0.87 44.16
CA LYS A 394 -8.73 0.40 43.48
C LYS A 394 -7.52 1.09 42.83
N LEU A 395 -6.36 1.06 43.47
CA LEU A 395 -5.13 1.60 42.89
C LEU A 395 -4.59 0.72 41.77
N GLN A 396 -4.74 -0.59 41.89
CA GLN A 396 -4.44 -1.52 40.81
C GLN A 396 -5.38 -1.34 39.64
N ALA A 397 -6.68 -1.15 39.88
CA ALA A 397 -7.65 -0.79 38.84
C ALA A 397 -7.41 0.62 38.27
N LYS A 398 -6.84 1.56 39.04
CA LYS A 398 -6.44 2.89 38.55
C LYS A 398 -5.17 2.81 37.70
N ALA A 399 -4.17 2.04 38.11
CA ALA A 399 -3.00 1.75 37.28
C ALA A 399 -3.40 0.99 36.00
N ASP A 400 -4.38 0.07 36.08
CA ASP A 400 -4.97 -0.61 34.95
C ASP A 400 -5.71 0.34 34.02
N LYS A 401 -6.41 1.34 34.57
CA LYS A 401 -7.10 2.37 33.79
C LYS A 401 -6.17 3.41 33.19
N GLU A 402 -5.01 3.67 33.79
CA GLU A 402 -4.01 4.59 33.22
C GLU A 402 -3.15 3.92 32.13
N VAL A 403 -2.94 2.61 32.21
CA VAL A 403 -2.24 1.79 31.19
C VAL A 403 -3.20 1.38 30.08
N VAL A 404 -4.44 1.07 30.42
CA VAL A 404 -5.56 0.87 29.51
C VAL A 404 -6.35 2.17 29.54
N GLY A 405 -6.13 3.07 28.58
CA GLY A 405 -6.90 4.31 28.51
C GLY A 405 -8.38 4.05 28.81
N ALA A 406 -9.00 4.87 29.65
CA ALA A 406 -10.33 4.69 30.23
C ALA A 406 -11.30 3.98 29.27
N SER A 407 -11.49 2.68 29.40
CA SER A 407 -12.33 1.90 28.51
C SER A 407 -13.73 1.83 29.08
N SER A 408 -14.71 2.32 28.33
CA SER A 408 -16.14 2.09 28.54
C SER A 408 -16.52 0.64 28.21
N GLY A 409 -15.84 -0.36 28.76
CA GLY A 409 -16.12 -1.78 28.54
C GLY A 409 -15.59 -2.38 27.24
N TYR A 410 -14.94 -1.64 26.36
CA TYR A 410 -14.29 -2.17 25.16
C TYR A 410 -12.93 -2.79 25.50
N THR A 411 -12.67 -4.00 24.98
CA THR A 411 -11.41 -4.71 25.21
C THR A 411 -10.71 -4.97 23.89
N PHE A 412 -9.48 -4.50 23.77
CA PHE A 412 -8.63 -4.81 22.62
C PHE A 412 -8.07 -6.23 22.78
N SER A 413 -8.30 -7.07 21.78
CA SER A 413 -7.72 -8.41 21.69
C SER A 413 -6.80 -8.50 20.46
N ARG A 414 -5.66 -9.18 20.62
CA ARG A 414 -4.71 -9.36 19.54
C ARG A 414 -5.08 -10.57 18.69
N ASN A 415 -5.27 -10.36 17.41
CA ASN A 415 -5.43 -11.42 16.41
C ASN A 415 -4.07 -12.01 16.01
N SER A 416 -4.10 -13.22 15.45
CA SER A 416 -2.93 -13.87 14.86
C SER A 416 -2.91 -13.67 13.35
N TYR A 417 -1.72 -13.68 12.76
CA TYR A 417 -1.59 -13.82 11.32
C TYR A 417 -2.12 -15.18 10.88
N GLY A 418 -2.85 -15.18 9.78
CA GLY A 418 -3.16 -16.41 9.08
C GLY A 418 -1.96 -16.96 8.31
N PRO A 419 -2.04 -18.20 7.82
CA PRO A 419 -1.02 -18.78 6.98
C PRO A 419 -0.85 -17.97 5.69
N GLU A 420 0.34 -17.94 5.14
CA GLU A 420 0.59 -17.26 3.86
C GLU A 420 -0.31 -17.88 2.76
N PRO A 421 -1.10 -17.07 2.06
CA PRO A 421 -2.01 -17.59 1.06
C PRO A 421 -1.24 -18.06 -0.16
N LYS A 422 -1.56 -19.24 -0.66
CA LYS A 422 -1.11 -19.69 -1.98
C LYS A 422 -2.07 -19.13 -3.02
N LEU A 423 -1.67 -18.06 -3.67
CA LEU A 423 -2.46 -17.44 -4.74
C LEU A 423 -2.01 -18.03 -6.08
N ASP A 424 -2.92 -18.73 -6.73
CA ASP A 424 -2.70 -19.18 -8.11
C ASP A 424 -3.19 -18.05 -9.03
N MET A 425 -2.24 -17.25 -9.51
CA MET A 425 -2.53 -16.01 -10.25
C MET A 425 -2.59 -16.31 -11.76
N ARG A 426 -3.60 -15.73 -12.42
CA ARG A 426 -3.60 -15.68 -13.88
C ARG A 426 -2.42 -14.84 -14.34
N LYS A 427 -1.66 -15.36 -15.29
CA LYS A 427 -0.61 -14.56 -15.93
C LYS A 427 -1.25 -13.38 -16.63
N PRO A 428 -0.69 -12.16 -16.50
CA PRO A 428 -1.19 -11.01 -17.22
C PRO A 428 -1.16 -11.33 -18.72
N LYS A 429 -2.26 -11.03 -19.43
CA LYS A 429 -2.27 -11.14 -20.88
C LYS A 429 -1.19 -10.20 -21.42
N ALA A 430 -0.30 -10.73 -22.27
CA ALA A 430 0.73 -9.92 -22.89
C ALA A 430 0.09 -8.75 -23.65
N LYS A 431 0.42 -7.51 -23.29
CA LYS A 431 0.10 -6.33 -24.09
C LYS A 431 1.00 -6.37 -25.32
N PHE A 432 0.47 -6.80 -26.45
CA PHE A 432 1.20 -6.79 -27.71
C PHE A 432 1.15 -5.37 -28.28
N ASP A 433 2.24 -4.65 -28.13
CA ASP A 433 2.57 -3.58 -29.05
C ASP A 433 3.25 -4.25 -30.25
N TYR A 434 2.59 -4.30 -31.39
CA TYR A 434 3.05 -4.97 -32.61
C TYR A 434 4.39 -4.46 -33.14
N SER A 435 5.02 -3.54 -32.46
CA SER A 435 6.34 -3.02 -32.71
C SER A 435 7.24 -3.17 -31.49
N PHE A 436 8.39 -2.54 -31.52
CA PHE A 436 9.29 -2.38 -30.39
C PHE A 436 9.70 -0.93 -30.22
N LYS A 437 10.08 -0.56 -28.99
CA LYS A 437 10.66 0.74 -28.66
C LYS A 437 12.16 0.58 -28.43
N ILE A 438 12.89 1.66 -28.65
CA ILE A 438 14.30 1.76 -28.26
C ILE A 438 14.35 2.72 -27.09
N LEU A 439 14.68 2.21 -25.92
CA LEU A 439 14.76 2.96 -24.65
C LEU A 439 16.23 3.17 -24.25
N PRO A 440 16.54 4.08 -23.33
CA PRO A 440 17.89 4.20 -22.76
C PRO A 440 18.37 2.86 -22.17
N GLU A 441 17.48 2.14 -21.47
CA GLU A 441 17.68 0.77 -21.00
C GLU A 441 16.60 -0.11 -21.63
N GLY A 442 17.05 -1.27 -22.19
CA GLY A 442 16.12 -2.23 -22.79
C GLY A 442 15.38 -3.00 -21.69
N ARG A 443 14.20 -3.52 -22.04
CA ARG A 443 13.41 -4.35 -21.11
C ARG A 443 13.06 -5.68 -21.73
N PHE A 444 13.14 -6.73 -20.92
CA PHE A 444 12.58 -8.03 -21.29
C PHE A 444 11.06 -8.01 -21.17
N ALA A 445 10.39 -8.84 -21.97
CA ALA A 445 8.95 -9.01 -21.88
C ALA A 445 8.56 -9.62 -20.52
N GLU A 446 7.57 -9.07 -19.87
CA GLU A 446 7.01 -9.60 -18.60
C GLU A 446 6.41 -11.00 -18.81
N ASN A 447 5.82 -11.23 -19.98
CA ASN A 447 5.30 -12.52 -20.40
C ASN A 447 5.83 -12.85 -21.80
N ASN A 448 6.40 -14.05 -21.95
CA ASN A 448 6.94 -14.55 -23.22
C ASN A 448 5.91 -15.31 -24.08
N GLU A 449 4.62 -15.26 -23.72
CA GLU A 449 3.54 -15.84 -24.52
C GLU A 449 3.32 -15.02 -25.80
N LEU A 450 3.23 -15.71 -26.92
CA LEU A 450 2.97 -15.07 -28.20
C LEU A 450 1.46 -15.11 -28.49
N PRO A 451 0.92 -14.08 -29.20
CA PRO A 451 -0.49 -14.10 -29.58
C PRO A 451 -0.78 -15.24 -30.56
N GLY A 452 -2.02 -15.74 -30.53
CA GLY A 452 -2.51 -16.71 -31.50
C GLY A 452 -2.49 -16.17 -32.95
N GLY A 453 -2.62 -17.08 -33.91
CA GLY A 453 -2.55 -16.77 -35.33
C GLY A 453 -1.11 -16.66 -35.84
N LEU A 454 -0.98 -16.14 -37.07
CA LEU A 454 0.31 -15.95 -37.72
C LEU A 454 0.98 -14.67 -37.22
N ILE A 455 2.25 -14.81 -36.78
CA ILE A 455 3.08 -13.67 -36.37
C ILE A 455 4.52 -13.82 -36.86
N TYR A 456 5.19 -12.70 -36.99
CA TYR A 456 6.62 -12.61 -37.25
C TYR A 456 7.33 -11.92 -36.11
N GLN A 457 8.57 -12.36 -35.82
CA GLN A 457 9.46 -11.72 -34.84
C GLN A 457 10.85 -11.54 -35.46
N ILE A 458 11.64 -10.63 -34.92
CA ILE A 458 13.05 -10.49 -35.26
C ILE A 458 13.86 -11.18 -34.17
N ARG A 459 14.47 -12.34 -34.49
CA ARG A 459 15.42 -13.01 -33.62
C ARG A 459 16.72 -12.22 -33.58
N LEU A 460 17.15 -11.80 -32.39
CA LEU A 460 18.34 -10.99 -32.16
C LEU A 460 19.60 -11.85 -32.15
N PHE A 461 19.60 -12.85 -31.29
CA PHE A 461 20.69 -13.79 -31.07
C PHE A 461 20.21 -15.00 -30.28
N THR A 462 21.10 -16.03 -30.24
CA THR A 462 20.91 -17.23 -29.42
C THR A 462 22.21 -17.52 -28.68
N GLN A 463 22.13 -17.77 -27.37
CA GLN A 463 23.31 -18.04 -26.52
C GLN A 463 23.04 -19.08 -25.44
N SER A 464 24.10 -19.60 -24.82
CA SER A 464 24.00 -20.60 -23.76
C SER A 464 23.78 -20.01 -22.37
N ARG A 465 24.11 -18.75 -22.17
CA ARG A 465 23.87 -18.03 -20.90
C ARG A 465 22.62 -17.15 -21.00
N LYS A 466 22.05 -16.77 -19.86
CA LYS A 466 20.96 -15.79 -19.83
C LYS A 466 21.51 -14.39 -20.18
N ALA A 467 20.77 -13.65 -21.02
CA ALA A 467 21.14 -12.29 -21.41
C ALA A 467 20.84 -11.29 -20.29
N THR A 468 21.63 -10.25 -20.26
CA THR A 468 21.42 -9.10 -19.38
C THR A 468 20.78 -7.93 -20.15
N VAL A 469 20.30 -6.92 -19.44
CA VAL A 469 19.73 -5.70 -20.05
C VAL A 469 20.71 -5.02 -21.03
N ASN A 470 22.01 -5.08 -20.76
CA ASN A 470 23.04 -4.52 -21.63
C ASN A 470 23.16 -5.27 -22.95
N ASP A 471 22.87 -6.58 -22.96
CA ASP A 471 22.95 -7.41 -24.19
C ASP A 471 21.85 -7.04 -25.20
N ILE A 472 20.72 -6.46 -24.75
CA ILE A 472 19.56 -6.12 -25.59
C ILE A 472 19.55 -4.66 -26.12
N LYS A 473 20.55 -3.84 -25.74
CA LYS A 473 20.85 -2.52 -26.32
C LYS A 473 19.65 -1.57 -26.45
N GLY A 474 18.85 -1.47 -25.41
CA GLY A 474 17.71 -0.56 -25.37
C GLY A 474 16.43 -1.07 -26.03
N LEU A 475 16.43 -2.26 -26.63
CA LEU A 475 15.21 -2.84 -27.21
C LEU A 475 14.20 -3.23 -26.13
N SER A 476 12.92 -2.94 -26.35
CA SER A 476 11.81 -3.21 -25.43
C SER A 476 10.49 -3.42 -26.17
N PRO A 477 9.69 -4.46 -25.86
CA PRO A 477 10.04 -5.62 -25.05
C PRO A 477 10.87 -6.65 -25.85
N VAL A 478 11.80 -7.33 -25.17
CA VAL A 478 12.56 -8.46 -25.75
C VAL A 478 12.04 -9.77 -25.16
N PHE A 479 11.59 -10.67 -26.01
CA PHE A 479 11.06 -11.97 -25.65
C PHE A 479 12.20 -12.97 -25.46
N GLU A 480 12.14 -13.75 -24.39
CA GLU A 480 13.08 -14.84 -24.08
C GLU A 480 12.39 -16.19 -24.25
N LYS A 481 12.99 -17.09 -25.02
CA LYS A 481 12.54 -18.48 -25.16
C LYS A 481 13.71 -19.42 -24.91
N GLN A 482 13.52 -20.43 -24.05
CA GLN A 482 14.50 -21.47 -23.84
C GLN A 482 14.19 -22.69 -24.72
N SER A 483 15.17 -23.15 -25.46
CA SER A 483 15.05 -24.35 -26.32
C SER A 483 16.40 -25.04 -26.43
N GLY A 484 16.44 -26.35 -26.20
CA GLY A 484 17.65 -27.17 -26.34
C GLY A 484 18.84 -26.70 -25.50
N GLY A 485 18.60 -26.19 -24.27
CA GLY A 485 19.64 -25.67 -23.38
C GLY A 485 20.21 -24.30 -23.78
N ARG A 486 19.58 -23.62 -24.75
CA ARG A 486 19.96 -22.28 -25.20
C ARG A 486 18.83 -21.29 -25.00
N TYR A 487 19.19 -20.04 -24.83
CA TYR A 487 18.27 -18.91 -24.74
C TYR A 487 18.20 -18.20 -26.08
N ILE A 488 17.00 -18.04 -26.61
CA ILE A 488 16.68 -17.35 -27.87
C ILE A 488 16.01 -16.04 -27.53
N TYR A 489 16.54 -14.96 -28.03
CA TYR A 489 16.03 -13.61 -27.80
C TYR A 489 15.43 -13.02 -29.08
N SER A 490 14.19 -12.56 -28.99
CA SER A 490 13.45 -12.02 -30.13
C SER A 490 12.78 -10.70 -29.75
N VAL A 491 12.56 -9.83 -30.73
CA VAL A 491 11.91 -8.51 -30.53
C VAL A 491 10.79 -8.30 -31.53
N GLY A 492 9.76 -7.57 -31.08
CA GLY A 492 8.59 -7.24 -31.86
C GLY A 492 7.65 -8.42 -32.08
N VAL A 493 6.41 -8.11 -32.40
CA VAL A 493 5.38 -9.04 -32.84
C VAL A 493 4.68 -8.40 -34.03
N PHE A 494 4.88 -8.90 -35.20
CA PHE A 494 4.35 -8.32 -36.44
C PHE A 494 3.35 -9.27 -37.07
N ARG A 495 2.27 -8.74 -37.60
CA ARG A 495 1.25 -9.53 -38.33
C ARG A 495 1.56 -9.63 -39.81
N SER A 496 2.44 -8.76 -40.36
CA SER A 496 2.81 -8.81 -41.77
C SER A 496 4.32 -8.96 -41.96
N TYR A 497 4.70 -9.67 -43.04
CA TYR A 497 6.09 -9.81 -43.46
C TYR A 497 6.70 -8.46 -43.83
N LYS A 498 5.91 -7.58 -44.42
CA LYS A 498 6.33 -6.24 -44.81
C LYS A 498 6.79 -5.42 -43.61
N ASP A 499 6.02 -5.47 -42.53
CA ASP A 499 6.31 -4.68 -41.32
C ASP A 499 7.55 -5.23 -40.58
N VAL A 500 7.66 -6.54 -40.39
CA VAL A 500 8.86 -7.11 -39.78
C VAL A 500 10.11 -6.84 -40.60
N LEU A 501 10.03 -6.90 -41.94
CA LEU A 501 11.16 -6.61 -42.83
C LEU A 501 11.61 -5.15 -42.70
N SER A 502 10.67 -4.20 -42.62
CA SER A 502 10.98 -2.78 -42.46
C SER A 502 11.69 -2.48 -41.14
N ASN A 503 11.38 -3.24 -40.09
CA ASN A 503 11.98 -3.08 -38.75
C ASN A 503 13.29 -3.86 -38.58
N LEU A 504 13.54 -4.93 -39.36
CA LEU A 504 14.78 -5.70 -39.30
C LEU A 504 16.03 -4.81 -39.53
N ASN A 505 15.98 -3.87 -40.44
CA ASN A 505 17.09 -2.95 -40.71
C ASN A 505 17.37 -2.01 -39.53
N LYS A 506 16.34 -1.60 -38.76
CA LYS A 506 16.52 -0.81 -37.53
C LYS A 506 17.28 -1.61 -36.49
N VAL A 507 16.89 -2.89 -36.31
CA VAL A 507 17.54 -3.80 -35.35
C VAL A 507 18.99 -4.07 -35.73
N LYS A 508 19.28 -4.32 -37.01
CA LYS A 508 20.66 -4.50 -37.50
C LYS A 508 21.55 -3.30 -37.26
N ARG A 509 21.03 -2.07 -37.40
CA ARG A 509 21.75 -0.81 -37.10
C ARG A 509 22.14 -0.67 -35.62
N LEU A 510 21.41 -1.27 -34.71
CA LEU A 510 21.76 -1.33 -33.27
C LEU A 510 22.91 -2.30 -32.99
N GLY A 511 23.43 -2.98 -34.01
CA GLY A 511 24.57 -3.89 -33.92
C GLY A 511 24.20 -5.37 -33.79
N PHE A 512 22.94 -5.75 -34.00
CA PHE A 512 22.51 -7.14 -34.10
C PHE A 512 22.64 -7.63 -35.55
N ARG A 513 23.86 -7.73 -36.04
CA ARG A 513 24.16 -8.02 -37.48
C ARG A 513 23.59 -9.36 -37.95
N THR A 514 23.47 -10.33 -37.05
CA THR A 514 22.96 -11.68 -37.34
C THR A 514 21.45 -11.79 -37.12
N ALA A 515 20.76 -10.67 -36.83
CA ALA A 515 19.32 -10.71 -36.63
C ALA A 515 18.59 -11.16 -37.90
N GLU A 516 17.60 -12.02 -37.72
CA GLU A 516 16.82 -12.61 -38.78
C GLU A 516 15.33 -12.70 -38.43
N ILE A 517 14.48 -12.78 -39.46
CA ILE A 517 13.05 -12.94 -39.28
C ILE A 517 12.73 -14.39 -38.92
N THR A 518 11.90 -14.58 -37.92
CA THR A 518 11.28 -15.86 -37.54
C THR A 518 9.77 -15.72 -37.64
N ALA A 519 9.07 -16.84 -37.87
CA ALA A 519 7.62 -16.83 -37.96
C ALA A 519 7.04 -17.95 -37.09
N TRP A 520 5.85 -17.65 -36.55
CA TRP A 520 5.13 -18.52 -35.63
C TRP A 520 3.65 -18.54 -36.01
N LYS A 521 3.02 -19.69 -35.88
CA LYS A 521 1.58 -19.88 -36.00
C LYS A 521 1.10 -20.60 -34.76
N ASP A 522 0.23 -19.96 -34.01
CA ASP A 522 -0.34 -20.49 -32.75
C ASP A 522 0.74 -21.05 -31.79
N GLY A 523 1.84 -20.29 -31.65
CA GLY A 523 2.99 -20.68 -30.80
C GLY A 523 3.94 -21.71 -31.40
N ALA A 524 3.61 -22.35 -32.54
CA ALA A 524 4.47 -23.26 -33.27
C ALA A 524 5.36 -22.52 -34.28
N SER A 525 6.65 -22.88 -34.36
CA SER A 525 7.56 -22.29 -35.33
C SER A 525 7.24 -22.76 -36.75
N VAL A 526 7.12 -21.84 -37.70
CA VAL A 526 6.91 -22.09 -39.12
C VAL A 526 8.03 -21.46 -39.95
N SER A 527 8.32 -22.02 -41.12
CA SER A 527 9.29 -21.38 -42.02
C SER A 527 8.73 -20.04 -42.53
N VAL A 528 9.59 -19.04 -42.70
CA VAL A 528 9.20 -17.72 -43.20
C VAL A 528 8.54 -17.82 -44.58
N ALA A 529 9.00 -18.75 -45.43
CA ALA A 529 8.40 -18.99 -46.74
C ALA A 529 6.96 -19.49 -46.64
N ASN A 530 6.67 -20.42 -45.70
CA ASN A 530 5.33 -20.92 -45.48
C ASN A 530 4.46 -19.85 -44.80
N ALA A 531 5.02 -19.10 -43.84
CA ALA A 531 4.34 -17.99 -43.19
C ALA A 531 3.83 -16.96 -44.19
N ARG A 532 4.66 -16.59 -45.19
CA ARG A 532 4.26 -15.64 -46.24
C ARG A 532 3.11 -16.17 -47.12
N LYS A 533 3.09 -17.50 -47.39
CA LYS A 533 1.96 -18.13 -48.08
C LYS A 533 0.67 -18.06 -47.25
N LEU A 534 0.80 -18.24 -45.95
CA LEU A 534 -0.33 -18.17 -45.01
C LEU A 534 -0.84 -16.73 -44.86
N GLU A 535 0.05 -15.73 -44.96
CA GLU A 535 -0.31 -14.32 -44.89
C GLU A 535 -1.22 -13.85 -46.05
N ASP A 536 -1.04 -14.45 -47.23
CA ASP A 536 -1.88 -14.21 -48.39
C ASP A 536 -3.27 -14.89 -48.31
N GLN A 537 -3.55 -15.69 -47.24
CA GLN A 537 -4.86 -16.31 -47.05
C GLN A 537 -5.84 -15.27 -46.47
N LYS A 538 -7.08 -15.35 -46.93
CA LYS A 538 -8.17 -14.51 -46.42
C LYS A 538 -8.48 -14.83 -44.97
N LEU A 539 -8.54 -13.79 -44.15
CA LEU A 539 -8.92 -13.88 -42.75
C LEU A 539 -10.31 -13.28 -42.53
N TYR A 540 -11.07 -13.85 -41.61
CA TYR A 540 -12.43 -13.44 -41.30
C TYR A 540 -12.52 -12.95 -39.86
N THR A 541 -13.17 -11.81 -39.65
CA THR A 541 -13.39 -11.24 -38.30
C THR A 541 -14.86 -11.02 -38.08
N VAL A 542 -15.41 -11.52 -36.96
CA VAL A 542 -16.78 -11.23 -36.57
C VAL A 542 -16.80 -9.94 -35.76
N VAL A 543 -17.53 -8.96 -36.28
CA VAL A 543 -17.65 -7.60 -35.70
C VAL A 543 -19.01 -7.47 -35.06
N ILE A 544 -19.06 -7.05 -33.79
CA ILE A 544 -20.25 -7.01 -32.96
C ILE A 544 -20.41 -5.58 -32.42
N PHE A 545 -21.54 -4.95 -32.72
CA PHE A 545 -21.92 -3.67 -32.13
C PHE A 545 -22.86 -3.95 -30.96
N PRO A 546 -22.53 -3.58 -29.72
CA PRO A 546 -23.35 -3.86 -28.56
C PRO A 546 -24.64 -3.03 -28.58
N ASP A 547 -25.78 -3.64 -28.17
CA ASP A 547 -27.10 -2.99 -28.18
C ASP A 547 -27.15 -1.76 -27.26
N ASN A 548 -26.43 -1.77 -26.14
CA ASN A 548 -26.34 -0.67 -25.20
C ASN A 548 -25.23 0.34 -25.54
N GLY A 549 -24.54 0.16 -26.66
CA GLY A 549 -23.45 1.02 -27.10
C GLY A 549 -22.13 0.93 -26.32
N GLN A 550 -22.03 0.12 -25.25
CA GLN A 550 -20.84 0.06 -24.39
C GLN A 550 -20.33 -1.35 -24.09
N SER A 551 -21.20 -2.32 -23.84
CA SER A 551 -20.80 -3.67 -23.43
C SER A 551 -21.64 -4.75 -24.09
N LEU A 552 -21.07 -5.96 -24.24
CA LEU A 552 -21.80 -7.14 -24.67
C LEU A 552 -22.58 -7.73 -23.50
N SER A 553 -23.73 -8.36 -23.82
CA SER A 553 -24.51 -9.12 -22.85
C SER A 553 -23.72 -10.36 -22.38
N GLU A 554 -24.00 -10.85 -21.18
CA GLU A 554 -23.36 -12.06 -20.63
C GLU A 554 -23.63 -13.28 -21.52
N ALA A 555 -24.84 -13.37 -22.08
CA ALA A 555 -25.21 -14.42 -23.05
C ALA A 555 -24.32 -14.35 -24.32
N ALA A 556 -24.06 -13.15 -24.84
CA ALA A 556 -23.18 -12.98 -26.00
C ALA A 556 -21.73 -13.37 -25.68
N LEU A 557 -21.21 -12.98 -24.50
CA LEU A 557 -19.87 -13.34 -24.05
C LEU A 557 -19.73 -14.85 -23.87
N THR A 558 -20.72 -15.51 -23.30
CA THR A 558 -20.76 -16.98 -23.15
C THR A 558 -20.77 -17.67 -24.49
N THR A 559 -21.63 -17.22 -25.42
CA THR A 559 -21.69 -17.77 -26.79
C THR A 559 -20.39 -17.61 -27.55
N ILE A 560 -19.69 -16.48 -27.39
CA ILE A 560 -18.36 -16.28 -27.99
C ILE A 560 -17.37 -17.31 -27.42
N ARG A 561 -17.31 -17.47 -26.10
CA ARG A 561 -16.40 -18.42 -25.43
C ARG A 561 -16.66 -19.89 -25.81
N GLU A 562 -17.91 -20.26 -26.02
CA GLU A 562 -18.30 -21.63 -26.42
C GLU A 562 -17.98 -21.93 -27.90
N ASN A 563 -17.97 -20.92 -28.75
CA ASN A 563 -17.80 -21.09 -30.18
C ASN A 563 -16.40 -20.76 -30.70
N THR A 564 -15.56 -20.09 -29.92
CA THR A 564 -14.19 -19.76 -30.34
C THR A 564 -13.24 -19.59 -29.16
N ASN A 565 -11.99 -19.98 -29.36
CA ASN A 565 -10.86 -19.69 -28.47
C ASN A 565 -10.12 -18.41 -28.86
N MET A 566 -10.59 -17.70 -29.89
CA MET A 566 -9.97 -16.46 -30.35
C MET A 566 -10.23 -15.31 -29.39
N ASP A 567 -9.29 -14.37 -29.35
CA ASP A 567 -9.40 -13.17 -28.51
C ASP A 567 -10.56 -12.26 -28.99
N LEU A 568 -11.30 -11.74 -28.00
CA LEU A 568 -12.28 -10.72 -28.22
C LEU A 568 -11.65 -9.33 -27.96
N VAL A 569 -11.53 -8.54 -28.98
CA VAL A 569 -10.91 -7.21 -28.91
C VAL A 569 -11.99 -6.13 -28.89
N LYS A 570 -11.98 -5.27 -27.86
CA LYS A 570 -12.82 -4.07 -27.80
C LYS A 570 -12.07 -2.92 -28.48
N SER A 571 -12.72 -2.22 -29.41
CA SER A 571 -12.19 -1.02 -30.07
C SER A 571 -13.24 0.06 -30.20
N VAL A 572 -12.83 1.31 -30.45
CA VAL A 572 -13.75 2.40 -30.75
C VAL A 572 -13.55 2.78 -32.22
N GLU A 573 -14.59 2.63 -33.03
CA GLU A 573 -14.61 2.95 -34.45
C GLU A 573 -15.72 3.94 -34.74
N ASN A 574 -15.37 5.06 -35.39
CA ASN A 574 -16.31 6.14 -35.70
C ASN A 574 -17.14 6.62 -34.49
N GLY A 575 -16.55 6.64 -33.30
CA GLY A 575 -17.21 7.05 -32.06
C GLY A 575 -18.12 6.00 -31.42
N SER A 576 -18.18 4.80 -31.98
CA SER A 576 -18.96 3.67 -31.43
C SER A 576 -18.04 2.56 -30.91
N VAL A 577 -18.42 1.97 -29.80
CA VAL A 577 -17.72 0.79 -29.26
C VAL A 577 -18.04 -0.43 -30.14
N VAL A 578 -17.00 -1.15 -30.51
CA VAL A 578 -17.08 -2.34 -31.37
C VAL A 578 -16.27 -3.47 -30.74
N PHE A 579 -16.83 -4.66 -30.77
CA PHE A 579 -16.11 -5.88 -30.36
C PHE A 579 -15.78 -6.71 -31.59
N LYS A 580 -14.54 -7.22 -31.65
CA LYS A 580 -14.02 -8.02 -32.75
C LYS A 580 -13.57 -9.37 -32.25
N ALA A 581 -14.16 -10.44 -32.75
CA ALA A 581 -13.74 -11.83 -32.50
C ALA A 581 -13.03 -12.37 -33.75
N GLY A 582 -11.85 -12.89 -33.58
CA GLY A 582 -11.00 -13.39 -34.67
C GLY A 582 -9.58 -12.86 -34.59
N PRO A 583 -8.77 -12.99 -35.67
CA PRO A 583 -9.14 -13.43 -37.02
C PRO A 583 -9.30 -14.95 -37.14
N PHE A 584 -10.30 -15.39 -37.88
CA PHE A 584 -10.52 -16.78 -38.24
C PHE A 584 -9.87 -17.06 -39.60
N GLU A 585 -9.17 -18.18 -39.71
CA GLU A 585 -8.61 -18.64 -41.00
C GLU A 585 -9.62 -19.44 -41.83
N VAL A 586 -10.63 -20.01 -41.16
CA VAL A 586 -11.69 -20.80 -41.76
C VAL A 586 -13.00 -20.02 -41.72
N LYS A 587 -13.55 -19.75 -42.89
CA LYS A 587 -14.78 -18.97 -43.05
C LYS A 587 -15.96 -19.56 -42.30
N GLU A 588 -16.08 -20.86 -42.31
CA GLU A 588 -17.14 -21.63 -41.66
C GLU A 588 -17.17 -21.46 -40.15
N GLU A 589 -16.00 -21.29 -39.51
CA GLU A 589 -15.88 -21.03 -38.07
C GLU A 589 -16.41 -19.63 -37.72
N ALA A 590 -16.02 -18.61 -38.51
CA ALA A 590 -16.54 -17.25 -38.36
C ALA A 590 -18.06 -17.20 -38.62
N GLU A 591 -18.56 -17.90 -39.65
CA GLU A 591 -20.00 -18.00 -39.96
C GLU A 591 -20.79 -18.70 -38.85
N LYS A 592 -20.22 -19.72 -38.19
CA LYS A 592 -20.82 -20.41 -37.05
C LYS A 592 -21.04 -19.46 -35.88
N LEU A 593 -19.99 -18.72 -35.50
CA LEU A 593 -20.06 -17.71 -34.45
C LEU A 593 -21.08 -16.61 -34.81
N LEU A 594 -21.04 -16.11 -36.06
CA LEU A 594 -21.95 -15.09 -36.55
C LEU A 594 -23.44 -15.55 -36.42
N LYS A 595 -23.73 -16.79 -36.80
CA LYS A 595 -25.09 -17.35 -36.69
C LYS A 595 -25.54 -17.50 -35.24
N ALA A 596 -24.63 -17.98 -34.35
CA ALA A 596 -24.94 -18.14 -32.94
C ALA A 596 -25.25 -16.78 -32.26
N LEU A 597 -24.47 -15.74 -32.54
CA LEU A 597 -24.70 -14.39 -32.01
C LEU A 597 -26.00 -13.76 -32.58
N LYS A 598 -26.28 -13.94 -33.85
CA LYS A 598 -27.56 -13.47 -34.45
C LYS A 598 -28.78 -14.18 -33.86
N ALA A 599 -28.68 -15.45 -33.53
CA ALA A 599 -29.77 -16.22 -32.90
C ALA A 599 -30.11 -15.71 -31.49
N LEU A 600 -29.14 -15.12 -30.78
CA LEU A 600 -29.32 -14.50 -29.46
C LEU A 600 -29.96 -13.11 -29.53
N GLY A 601 -30.06 -12.50 -30.72
CA GLY A 601 -30.49 -11.12 -30.87
C GLY A 601 -29.48 -10.11 -30.34
N SER A 602 -28.22 -10.49 -30.25
CA SER A 602 -27.14 -9.68 -29.64
C SER A 602 -26.64 -8.61 -30.63
N GLY A 603 -27.39 -7.52 -30.79
CA GLY A 603 -26.94 -6.35 -31.52
C GLY A 603 -26.77 -6.55 -33.03
N ASN A 604 -26.13 -5.56 -33.67
CA ASN A 604 -25.74 -5.65 -35.06
C ASN A 604 -24.42 -6.42 -35.19
N VAL A 605 -24.48 -7.65 -35.74
CA VAL A 605 -23.31 -8.53 -35.93
C VAL A 605 -23.03 -8.73 -37.40
N SER A 606 -21.82 -8.49 -37.83
CA SER A 606 -21.36 -8.66 -39.20
C SER A 606 -20.04 -9.42 -39.26
N MET A 607 -19.70 -9.96 -40.42
CA MET A 607 -18.42 -10.57 -40.70
C MET A 607 -17.65 -9.72 -41.70
N VAL A 608 -16.42 -9.41 -41.38
CA VAL A 608 -15.50 -8.64 -42.25
C VAL A 608 -14.39 -9.58 -42.71
N GLU A 609 -14.14 -9.56 -44.02
CA GLU A 609 -13.02 -10.25 -44.66
C GLU A 609 -11.83 -9.29 -44.75
N SER A 610 -10.65 -9.72 -44.31
CA SER A 610 -9.38 -9.02 -44.43
C SER A 610 -8.34 -9.94 -45.06
N ASN A 611 -7.44 -9.33 -45.84
CA ASN A 611 -6.28 -10.03 -46.37
C ASN A 611 -5.11 -9.93 -45.43
#